data_55183f1ff9731b4f63db10bb54522a0f
#
_entry.id   55183f1ff9731b4f63db10bb54522a0f
#
_cell.length_a   1.000
_cell.length_b   1.000
_cell.length_c   1.000
_cell.angle_alpha   90.00
_cell.angle_beta   90.00
_cell.angle_gamma   90.00
#
_symmetry.space_group_name_H-M   'P 1'
#
loop_
_entity.id
_entity.type
_entity.pdbx_description
1 polymer ?
#
loop_
_entity_poly.entity_id
_entity_poly.type
_entity_poly.pdbx_seq_one_letter_code
_entity_poly.pdbx_strand_id
1 'polypeptide(L)'
;MNNKFKIFLSGGITGLNDEDCKKWREYIVKYFSNWCFNVADYIIVNQMKHFDPNKETSDLLEKEAMRYNLHHLRTSNIVIVNLNKLESIGTAQELMLAYELHIPIIGFIKADKKDKIHPWIQTEVTKLFTYTNDIENALVDCMDYVYNYYLNA
;
A
#
# COMPACT_ATOMS: atom_id res chain seq x y z
N MET A 1 -13.22 20.39 11.18
CA MET A 1 -11.99 19.77 10.70
C MET A 1 -12.35 18.79 9.59
N ASN A 2 -11.88 19.04 8.39
CA ASN A 2 -12.04 18.05 7.32
C ASN A 2 -11.05 16.90 7.57
N ASN A 3 -11.56 15.79 8.08
CA ASN A 3 -10.78 14.57 8.17
C ASN A 3 -10.61 14.00 6.75
N LYS A 4 -9.45 14.20 6.18
CA LYS A 4 -9.14 13.65 4.88
C LYS A 4 -9.11 12.12 4.94
N PHE A 5 -9.68 11.47 3.93
CA PHE A 5 -9.58 10.02 3.78
C PHE A 5 -8.13 9.66 3.45
N LYS A 6 -7.52 8.82 4.26
CA LYS A 6 -6.10 8.53 4.18
C LYS A 6 -5.86 7.10 3.71
N ILE A 7 -5.09 6.97 2.64
CA ILE A 7 -4.73 5.71 2.00
C ILE A 7 -3.25 5.45 2.22
N PHE A 8 -2.91 4.34 2.86
CA PHE A 8 -1.53 3.92 3.09
C PHE A 8 -1.10 2.90 2.04
N LEU A 9 0.05 3.13 1.39
CA LEU A 9 0.62 2.22 0.40
C LEU A 9 1.69 1.35 1.05
N SER A 10 1.45 0.05 1.14
CA SER A 10 2.36 -0.93 1.71
C SER A 10 2.93 -1.86 0.64
N GLY A 11 4.14 -2.35 0.84
CA GLY A 11 4.79 -3.29 -0.08
C GLY A 11 6.29 -3.35 0.13
N GLY A 12 6.93 -4.42 -0.33
CA GLY A 12 8.36 -4.63 -0.18
C GLY A 12 9.19 -3.52 -0.81
N ILE A 13 10.24 -3.11 -0.12
CA ILE A 13 11.19 -2.09 -0.56
C ILE A 13 12.61 -2.64 -0.56
N THR A 14 13.06 -3.17 0.56
CA THR A 14 14.43 -3.67 0.73
C THR A 14 14.76 -4.79 -0.27
N GLY A 15 15.86 -4.62 -0.99
CA GLY A 15 16.32 -5.61 -1.97
C GLY A 15 15.61 -5.57 -3.31
N LEU A 16 14.66 -4.65 -3.52
CA LEU A 16 14.02 -4.40 -4.81
C LEU A 16 14.66 -3.19 -5.50
N ASN A 17 14.58 -3.15 -6.84
CA ASN A 17 14.99 -1.98 -7.60
C ASN A 17 13.95 -0.85 -7.51
N ASP A 18 14.30 0.35 -7.96
CA ASP A 18 13.41 1.52 -7.92
C ASP A 18 12.12 1.31 -8.69
N GLU A 19 12.19 0.65 -9.85
CA GLU A 19 11.01 0.37 -10.66
C GLU A 19 9.99 -0.46 -9.91
N ASP A 20 10.43 -1.53 -9.24
CA ASP A 20 9.56 -2.42 -8.48
C ASP A 20 9.00 -1.78 -7.20
N CYS A 21 9.70 -0.80 -6.64
CA CYS A 21 9.29 -0.13 -5.42
C CYS A 21 8.40 1.10 -5.65
N LYS A 22 8.77 1.91 -6.65
CA LYS A 22 8.23 3.26 -6.82
C LYS A 22 7.13 3.34 -7.87
N LYS A 23 7.25 2.64 -8.98
CA LYS A 23 6.41 2.81 -10.15
C LYS A 23 4.93 2.56 -9.85
N TRP A 24 4.60 1.50 -9.13
CA TRP A 24 3.22 1.20 -8.79
C TRP A 24 2.63 2.22 -7.81
N ARG A 25 3.43 2.73 -6.88
CA ARG A 25 3.01 3.78 -5.94
C ARG A 25 2.74 5.09 -6.66
N GLU A 26 3.63 5.49 -7.56
CA GLU A 26 3.46 6.68 -8.38
C GLU A 26 2.23 6.60 -9.29
N TYR A 27 1.97 5.43 -9.84
CA TYR A 27 0.78 5.17 -10.64
C TYR A 27 -0.50 5.42 -9.85
N ILE A 28 -0.58 4.88 -8.62
CA ILE A 28 -1.73 5.10 -7.74
C ILE A 28 -1.91 6.58 -7.41
N VAL A 29 -0.84 7.26 -7.03
CA VAL A 29 -0.88 8.70 -6.73
C VAL A 29 -1.42 9.50 -7.92
N LYS A 30 -0.90 9.22 -9.11
CA LYS A 30 -1.32 9.89 -10.33
C LYS A 30 -2.76 9.61 -10.70
N TYR A 31 -3.20 8.36 -10.58
CA TYR A 31 -4.56 7.95 -10.90
C TYR A 31 -5.58 8.69 -10.03
N PHE A 32 -5.41 8.68 -8.73
CA PHE A 32 -6.30 9.41 -7.81
C PHE A 32 -6.28 10.91 -8.09
N SER A 33 -5.13 11.49 -8.38
CA SER A 33 -5.02 12.91 -8.73
C SER A 33 -5.83 13.27 -9.97
N ASN A 34 -5.90 12.38 -10.96
CA ASN A 34 -6.61 12.62 -12.22
C ASN A 34 -8.11 12.31 -12.17
N TRP A 35 -8.51 11.34 -11.34
CA TRP A 35 -9.87 10.80 -11.33
C TRP A 35 -10.75 11.32 -10.21
N CYS A 36 -10.17 11.70 -9.09
CA CYS A 36 -10.90 12.03 -7.87
C CYS A 36 -11.00 13.53 -7.61
N PHE A 37 -10.99 14.36 -8.66
CA PHE A 37 -11.03 15.82 -8.49
C PHE A 37 -12.30 16.34 -7.81
N ASN A 38 -13.35 15.54 -7.72
CA ASN A 38 -14.59 15.90 -7.04
C ASN A 38 -14.75 15.19 -5.68
N VAL A 39 -13.87 14.28 -5.35
CA VAL A 39 -13.82 13.68 -4.02
C VAL A 39 -12.90 14.54 -3.20
N ALA A 40 -13.47 15.52 -2.54
CA ALA A 40 -12.71 16.37 -1.64
C ALA A 40 -11.99 15.50 -0.62
N ASP A 41 -10.71 15.78 -0.42
CA ASP A 41 -9.99 15.43 0.79
C ASP A 41 -9.59 13.96 0.99
N TYR A 42 -8.73 13.47 0.13
CA TYR A 42 -7.95 12.26 0.41
C TYR A 42 -6.45 12.57 0.52
N ILE A 43 -5.72 11.72 1.24
CA ILE A 43 -4.25 11.75 1.33
C ILE A 43 -3.72 10.37 1.00
N ILE A 44 -2.73 10.28 0.13
CA ILE A 44 -2.01 9.04 -0.15
C ILE A 44 -0.65 9.09 0.54
N VAL A 45 -0.39 8.14 1.44
CA VAL A 45 0.90 8.01 2.11
C VAL A 45 1.81 7.14 1.27
N ASN A 46 2.71 7.78 0.56
CA ASN A 46 3.77 7.12 -0.19
C ASN A 46 5.07 7.16 0.63
N GLN A 47 5.46 6.02 1.20
CA GLN A 47 6.65 5.88 2.04
C GLN A 47 7.93 6.32 1.32
N MET A 48 7.99 6.10 0.01
CA MET A 48 9.17 6.40 -0.81
C MET A 48 9.42 7.89 -1.02
N LYS A 49 8.45 8.73 -0.66
CA LYS A 49 8.58 10.18 -0.78
C LYS A 49 9.63 10.77 0.17
N HIS A 50 9.73 10.24 1.37
CA HIS A 50 10.58 10.78 2.43
C HIS A 50 11.78 9.91 2.77
N PHE A 51 11.66 8.59 2.56
CA PHE A 51 12.68 7.62 2.93
C PHE A 51 13.05 6.77 1.71
N ASP A 52 14.20 7.06 1.12
CA ASP A 52 14.73 6.35 -0.03
C ASP A 52 15.79 5.34 0.43
N PRO A 53 15.54 4.02 0.29
CA PRO A 53 16.48 3.00 0.75
C PRO A 53 17.77 2.95 -0.07
N ASN A 54 17.79 3.61 -1.24
CA ASN A 54 18.98 3.68 -2.08
C ASN A 54 19.90 4.85 -1.70
N LYS A 55 19.44 5.73 -0.82
CA LYS A 55 20.27 6.78 -0.20
C LYS A 55 20.92 6.22 1.06
N GLU A 56 21.97 6.89 1.50
CA GLU A 56 22.73 6.50 2.67
C GLU A 56 21.81 6.27 3.88
N THR A 57 21.71 5.02 4.33
CA THR A 57 20.89 4.64 5.47
C THR A 57 21.77 4.50 6.71
N SER A 58 21.51 5.35 7.71
CA SER A 58 21.99 5.10 9.07
C SER A 58 20.92 4.33 9.86
N ASP A 59 21.30 3.64 10.94
CA ASP A 59 20.34 2.99 11.85
C ASP A 59 19.28 3.96 12.34
N LEU A 60 19.64 5.23 12.52
CA LEU A 60 18.74 6.29 12.96
C LEU A 60 17.65 6.54 11.89
N LEU A 61 18.04 6.63 10.63
CA LEU A 61 17.12 6.84 9.53
C LEU A 61 16.11 5.69 9.40
N GLU A 62 16.55 4.45 9.59
CA GLU A 62 15.68 3.28 9.56
C GLU A 62 14.65 3.30 10.69
N LYS A 63 15.08 3.66 11.90
CA LYS A 63 14.17 3.82 13.04
C LYS A 63 13.16 4.94 12.83
N GLU A 64 13.59 6.06 12.28
CA GLU A 64 12.71 7.18 11.95
C GLU A 64 11.70 6.79 10.88
N ALA A 65 12.14 6.10 9.83
CA ALA A 65 11.28 5.61 8.76
C ALA A 65 10.20 4.65 9.31
N MET A 66 10.58 3.72 10.16
CA MET A 66 9.65 2.80 10.80
C MET A 66 8.59 3.55 11.63
N ARG A 67 9.01 4.47 12.47
CA ARG A 67 8.10 5.27 13.32
C ARG A 67 7.15 6.11 12.49
N TYR A 68 7.67 6.76 11.46
CA TYR A 68 6.89 7.54 10.51
C TYR A 68 5.83 6.68 9.82
N ASN A 69 6.22 5.55 9.28
CA ASN A 69 5.33 4.65 8.56
C ASN A 69 4.22 4.10 9.48
N LEU A 70 4.58 3.64 10.67
CA LEU A 70 3.59 3.11 11.61
C LEU A 70 2.63 4.20 12.13
N HIS A 71 3.13 5.43 12.35
CA HIS A 71 2.27 6.55 12.71
C HIS A 71 1.23 6.83 11.63
N HIS A 72 1.66 6.93 10.38
CA HIS A 72 0.75 7.17 9.26
C HIS A 72 -0.19 5.99 9.00
N LEU A 73 0.27 4.77 9.19
CA LEU A 73 -0.60 3.60 9.09
C LEU A 73 -1.72 3.63 10.13
N ARG A 74 -1.39 3.90 11.39
CA ARG A 74 -2.39 3.97 12.48
C ARG A 74 -3.49 4.99 12.23
N THR A 75 -3.18 6.05 11.51
CA THR A 75 -4.12 7.13 11.19
C THR A 75 -4.72 6.99 9.79
N SER A 76 -4.47 5.90 9.11
CA SER A 76 -5.03 5.63 7.77
C SER A 76 -6.39 4.97 7.84
N ASN A 77 -7.21 5.24 6.82
CA ASN A 77 -8.54 4.65 6.69
C ASN A 77 -8.52 3.31 5.94
N ILE A 78 -7.52 3.12 5.08
CA ILE A 78 -7.38 1.93 4.25
C ILE A 78 -5.92 1.72 3.86
N VAL A 79 -5.54 0.47 3.63
CA VAL A 79 -4.23 0.08 3.12
C VAL A 79 -4.40 -0.53 1.73
N ILE A 80 -3.56 -0.10 0.78
CA ILE A 80 -3.35 -0.81 -0.48
C ILE A 80 -1.97 -1.45 -0.41
N VAL A 81 -1.88 -2.75 -0.64
CA VAL A 81 -0.63 -3.51 -0.49
C VAL A 81 -0.25 -4.26 -1.75
N ASN A 82 1.02 -4.11 -2.14
CA ASN A 82 1.67 -4.93 -3.15
C ASN A 82 2.27 -6.18 -2.49
N LEU A 83 1.70 -7.35 -2.76
CA LEU A 83 2.12 -8.62 -2.17
C LEU A 83 3.12 -9.40 -3.02
N ASN A 84 3.65 -8.83 -4.10
CA ASN A 84 4.57 -9.54 -5.00
C ASN A 84 5.88 -9.95 -4.33
N LYS A 85 6.35 -9.20 -3.34
CA LYS A 85 7.47 -9.63 -2.50
C LYS A 85 6.94 -10.40 -1.29
N LEU A 86 6.89 -11.72 -1.41
CA LEU A 86 6.26 -12.62 -0.45
C LEU A 86 6.94 -12.66 0.94
N GLU A 87 8.22 -12.31 1.00
CA GLU A 87 9.06 -12.41 2.21
C GLU A 87 9.38 -11.04 2.84
N SER A 88 8.55 -10.05 2.62
CA SER A 88 8.76 -8.72 3.20
C SER A 88 8.32 -8.68 4.67
N ILE A 89 9.30 -8.62 5.57
CA ILE A 89 9.06 -8.54 7.02
C ILE A 89 8.32 -7.24 7.37
N GLY A 90 8.76 -6.12 6.83
CA GLY A 90 8.13 -4.82 7.07
C GLY A 90 6.67 -4.80 6.64
N THR A 91 6.38 -5.31 5.46
CA THR A 91 5.01 -5.43 4.96
C THR A 91 4.16 -6.31 5.88
N ALA A 92 4.66 -7.46 6.30
CA ALA A 92 3.92 -8.35 7.19
C ALA A 92 3.56 -7.67 8.52
N GLN A 93 4.47 -6.90 9.09
CA GLN A 93 4.22 -6.15 10.33
C GLN A 93 3.20 -5.02 10.12
N GLU A 94 3.28 -4.31 9.02
CA GLU A 94 2.31 -3.27 8.67
C GLU A 94 0.90 -3.85 8.51
N LEU A 95 0.77 -5.00 7.83
CA LEU A 95 -0.52 -5.66 7.63
C LEU A 95 -1.11 -6.18 8.95
N MET A 96 -0.28 -6.71 9.85
CA MET A 96 -0.76 -7.14 11.17
C MET A 96 -1.29 -5.95 11.97
N LEU A 97 -0.58 -4.83 11.97
CA LEU A 97 -1.04 -3.62 12.65
C LEU A 97 -2.37 -3.12 12.07
N ALA A 98 -2.49 -3.08 10.76
CA ALA A 98 -3.74 -2.69 10.09
C ALA A 98 -4.89 -3.63 10.47
N TYR A 99 -4.65 -4.93 10.47
CA TYR A 99 -5.64 -5.93 10.85
C TYR A 99 -6.12 -5.75 12.30
N GLU A 100 -5.21 -5.58 13.24
CA GLU A 100 -5.54 -5.36 14.65
C GLU A 100 -6.32 -4.06 14.88
N LEU A 101 -6.08 -3.04 14.06
CA LEU A 101 -6.79 -1.77 14.11
C LEU A 101 -8.07 -1.75 13.28
N HIS A 102 -8.46 -2.88 12.70
CA HIS A 102 -9.63 -3.00 11.82
C HIS A 102 -9.58 -2.07 10.60
N ILE A 103 -8.38 -1.78 10.10
CA ILE A 103 -8.19 -1.00 8.87
C ILE A 103 -8.28 -1.97 7.69
N PRO A 104 -9.20 -1.76 6.72
CA PRO A 104 -9.31 -2.62 5.55
C PRO A 104 -8.02 -2.66 4.74
N ILE A 105 -7.68 -3.84 4.24
CA ILE A 105 -6.48 -4.10 3.45
C ILE A 105 -6.89 -4.60 2.07
N ILE A 106 -6.56 -3.82 1.04
CA ILE A 106 -6.80 -4.17 -0.36
C ILE A 106 -5.47 -4.57 -0.97
N GLY A 107 -5.34 -5.82 -1.33
CA GLY A 107 -4.10 -6.38 -1.84
C GLY A 107 -4.15 -6.67 -3.34
N PHE A 108 -2.98 -6.66 -3.97
CA PHE A 108 -2.81 -7.18 -5.32
C PHE A 108 -1.52 -7.98 -5.43
N ILE A 109 -1.54 -8.97 -6.34
CA ILE A 109 -0.43 -9.88 -6.55
C ILE A 109 -0.51 -10.46 -7.96
N LYS A 110 0.66 -10.80 -8.54
CA LYS A 110 0.71 -11.56 -9.77
C LYS A 110 0.07 -12.94 -9.56
N ALA A 111 -0.76 -13.37 -10.50
CA ALA A 111 -1.60 -14.57 -10.36
C ALA A 111 -0.81 -15.84 -10.03
N ASP A 112 0.41 -16.00 -10.58
CA ASP A 112 1.26 -17.15 -10.34
C ASP A 112 1.84 -17.22 -8.91
N LYS A 113 1.75 -16.14 -8.14
CA LYS A 113 2.22 -16.05 -6.76
C LYS A 113 1.10 -16.16 -5.72
N LYS A 114 -0.14 -16.12 -6.13
CA LYS A 114 -1.30 -16.09 -5.23
C LYS A 114 -1.28 -17.22 -4.19
N ASP A 115 -0.99 -18.44 -4.61
CA ASP A 115 -1.00 -19.61 -3.73
C ASP A 115 0.17 -19.66 -2.76
N LYS A 116 1.16 -18.77 -2.93
CA LYS A 116 2.34 -18.67 -2.08
C LYS A 116 2.19 -17.65 -0.95
N ILE A 117 1.08 -16.92 -0.90
CA ILE A 117 0.81 -15.96 0.18
C ILE A 117 0.69 -16.71 1.50
N HIS A 118 1.41 -16.23 2.52
CA HIS A 118 1.34 -16.83 3.86
C HIS A 118 -0.11 -16.82 4.39
N PRO A 119 -0.57 -17.91 5.03
CA PRO A 119 -1.96 -18.03 5.51
C PRO A 119 -2.43 -16.87 6.40
N TRP A 120 -1.57 -16.33 7.22
CA TRP A 120 -1.92 -15.18 8.06
C TRP A 120 -2.23 -13.95 7.22
N ILE A 121 -1.42 -13.69 6.21
CA ILE A 121 -1.65 -12.55 5.29
C ILE A 121 -2.95 -12.75 4.51
N GLN A 122 -3.23 -13.98 4.07
CA GLN A 122 -4.51 -14.30 3.42
C GLN A 122 -5.70 -13.95 4.33
N THR A 123 -5.58 -14.21 5.62
CA THR A 123 -6.62 -13.91 6.62
C THR A 123 -6.77 -12.40 6.84
N GLU A 124 -5.66 -11.67 6.84
CA GLU A 124 -5.63 -10.23 7.09
C GLU A 124 -6.21 -9.40 5.93
N VAL A 125 -6.06 -9.87 4.69
CA VAL A 125 -6.47 -9.14 3.48
C VAL A 125 -7.99 -9.14 3.33
N THR A 126 -8.57 -7.96 3.21
CA THR A 126 -10.01 -7.77 3.02
C THR A 126 -10.46 -8.14 1.60
N LYS A 127 -9.69 -7.72 0.60
CA LYS A 127 -9.95 -7.97 -0.82
C LYS A 127 -8.64 -8.14 -1.58
N LEU A 128 -8.55 -9.17 -2.40
CA LEU A 128 -7.36 -9.47 -3.19
C LEU A 128 -7.69 -9.41 -4.68
N PHE A 129 -6.86 -8.69 -5.44
CA PHE A 129 -6.89 -8.66 -6.90
C PHE A 129 -5.64 -9.30 -7.47
N THR A 130 -5.77 -9.95 -8.61
CA THR A 130 -4.65 -10.59 -9.30
C THR A 130 -4.50 -10.03 -10.72
N TYR A 131 -3.29 -10.14 -11.27
CA TYR A 131 -3.01 -9.82 -12.67
C TYR A 131 -2.06 -10.87 -13.26
N THR A 132 -2.06 -10.98 -14.58
CA THR A 132 -1.17 -11.92 -15.29
C THR A 132 0.00 -11.21 -15.94
N ASN A 133 -0.24 -10.27 -16.83
CA ASN A 133 0.80 -9.61 -17.63
C ASN A 133 1.01 -8.14 -17.27
N ASP A 134 -0.04 -7.44 -16.87
CA ASP A 134 0.01 -6.00 -16.64
C ASP A 134 -0.47 -5.67 -15.23
N ILE A 135 0.47 -5.21 -14.40
CA ILE A 135 0.19 -4.78 -13.03
C ILE A 135 -0.85 -3.65 -12.98
N GLU A 136 -0.90 -2.80 -13.99
CA GLU A 136 -1.84 -1.67 -14.02
C GLU A 136 -3.30 -2.14 -13.95
N ASN A 137 -3.63 -3.31 -14.50
CA ASN A 137 -4.97 -3.88 -14.38
C ASN A 137 -5.37 -4.09 -12.92
N ALA A 138 -4.47 -4.64 -12.11
CA ALA A 138 -4.75 -4.85 -10.68
C ALA A 138 -4.76 -3.53 -9.90
N LEU A 139 -3.91 -2.58 -10.27
CA LEU A 139 -3.91 -1.26 -9.64
C LEU A 139 -5.23 -0.53 -9.89
N VAL A 140 -5.73 -0.56 -11.11
CA VAL A 140 -7.05 0.02 -11.44
C VAL A 140 -8.16 -0.67 -10.63
N ASP A 141 -8.14 -2.00 -10.55
CA ASP A 141 -9.13 -2.76 -9.77
C ASP A 141 -9.11 -2.36 -8.29
N CYS A 142 -7.94 -2.22 -7.70
CA CYS A 142 -7.78 -1.77 -6.31
C CYS A 142 -8.37 -0.37 -6.11
N MET A 143 -8.04 0.55 -6.99
CA MET A 143 -8.46 1.94 -6.88
C MET A 143 -9.97 2.11 -7.12
N ASP A 144 -10.53 1.40 -8.09
CA ASP A 144 -11.96 1.39 -8.33
C ASP A 144 -12.73 0.82 -7.14
N TYR A 145 -12.19 -0.23 -6.51
CA TYR A 145 -12.77 -0.81 -5.31
C TYR A 145 -12.77 0.20 -4.15
N VAL A 146 -11.63 0.85 -3.91
CA VAL A 146 -11.52 1.89 -2.87
C VAL A 146 -12.49 3.05 -3.14
N TYR A 147 -12.53 3.52 -4.36
CA TYR A 147 -13.44 4.60 -4.75
C TYR A 147 -14.90 4.22 -4.52
N ASN A 148 -15.33 3.09 -5.06
CA ASN A 148 -16.74 2.69 -5.05
C ASN A 148 -17.26 2.34 -3.65
N TYR A 149 -16.44 1.72 -2.82
CA TYR A 149 -16.90 1.19 -1.53
C TYR A 149 -16.52 2.05 -0.32
N TYR A 150 -15.55 2.94 -0.45
CA TYR A 150 -15.06 3.73 0.68
C TYR A 150 -15.11 5.24 0.46
N LEU A 151 -14.83 5.72 -0.74
CA LEU A 151 -14.83 7.15 -1.02
C LEU A 151 -16.18 7.68 -1.50
N ASN A 152 -16.89 6.90 -2.26
CA ASN A 152 -18.18 7.29 -2.87
C ASN A 152 -19.38 6.61 -2.18
N ALA A 153 -19.17 6.11 -1.01
CA ALA A 153 -20.24 5.45 -0.25
C ALA A 153 -21.20 6.46 0.42
#